data_217f3495d2ee326826ed36e0318d6a72
#
_entry.id   217f3495d2ee326826ed36e0318d6a72
#
_cell.length_a   1.000
_cell.length_b   1.000
_cell.length_c   1.000
_cell.angle_alpha   90.00
_cell.angle_beta   90.00
_cell.angle_gamma   90.00
#
_symmetry.space_group_name_H-M   'P 1'
#
loop_
_entity.id
_entity.type
_entity.pdbx_description
1 polymer ?
#
loop_
_entity_poly.entity_id
_entity_poly.type
_entity_poly.pdbx_seq_one_letter_code
_entity_poly.pdbx_strand_id
1 'polypeptide(L)'
;GDLIVNGTDSGGGAITAYNVANAYAPPIVELNNVATDFSAAMFELRVSSGSINTTNGRFIHCYSDNGSTTKMKVLGDGDIENVNNNYSGISDLKLKENIADSNSQWNDLKNLKVKKFSFKADKKDKADKIGVIAQDLEASNMSGLVRESKDFDSEGNDLGTTTKSVKYSILYMKAVKALQEAMARIETLETKNDALEARIKKLED
;
A
#
# COMPACT_ATOMS: atom_id res chain seq x y z
N GLY A 1 12.24 14.16 -31.58
CA GLY A 1 11.14 13.47 -32.25
C GLY A 1 10.74 12.24 -31.44
N ASP A 2 9.49 11.89 -31.45
CA ASP A 2 8.97 10.78 -30.68
C ASP A 2 9.24 9.46 -31.40
N LEU A 3 9.66 8.41 -30.68
CA LEU A 3 9.64 7.06 -31.22
C LEU A 3 8.21 6.51 -31.06
N ILE A 4 7.49 6.44 -32.18
CA ILE A 4 6.16 5.82 -32.23
C ILE A 4 6.30 4.41 -32.82
N VAL A 5 6.00 3.38 -32.03
CA VAL A 5 5.96 2.00 -32.49
C VAL A 5 4.50 1.54 -32.51
N ASN A 6 3.92 1.45 -33.70
CA ASN A 6 2.53 0.97 -33.90
C ASN A 6 2.57 -0.51 -34.30
N GLY A 7 2.08 -1.38 -33.42
CA GLY A 7 1.83 -2.79 -33.72
C GLY A 7 0.35 -3.01 -34.01
N THR A 8 0.04 -3.63 -35.15
CA THR A 8 -1.34 -3.96 -35.53
C THR A 8 -1.66 -5.44 -35.34
N ASP A 9 -0.74 -6.24 -34.83
CA ASP A 9 -0.86 -7.68 -34.80
C ASP A 9 -1.20 -8.28 -33.45
N SER A 10 -2.01 -9.31 -33.52
CA SER A 10 -2.58 -10.07 -32.42
C SER A 10 -1.56 -10.96 -31.65
N GLY A 11 -0.27 -10.82 -31.86
CA GLY A 11 0.70 -11.76 -31.25
C GLY A 11 2.12 -11.31 -30.98
N GLY A 12 2.51 -10.06 -31.22
CA GLY A 12 3.89 -9.62 -31.04
C GLY A 12 4.08 -8.38 -30.18
N GLY A 13 5.02 -8.37 -29.25
CA GLY A 13 5.45 -7.18 -28.55
C GLY A 13 6.09 -6.17 -29.52
N ALA A 14 5.70 -4.91 -29.45
CA ALA A 14 6.21 -3.86 -30.35
C ALA A 14 7.68 -3.47 -30.07
N ILE A 15 8.18 -3.68 -28.86
CA ILE A 15 9.56 -3.40 -28.47
C ILE A 15 10.12 -4.59 -27.70
N THR A 16 11.25 -5.13 -28.18
CA THR A 16 12.00 -6.17 -27.48
C THR A 16 13.43 -5.72 -27.29
N ALA A 17 13.90 -5.70 -26.06
CA ALA A 17 15.28 -5.35 -25.73
C ALA A 17 15.95 -6.51 -24.99
N TYR A 18 17.17 -6.86 -25.39
CA TYR A 18 17.96 -7.93 -24.79
C TYR A 18 19.26 -7.39 -24.23
N ASN A 19 19.65 -7.91 -23.07
CA ASN A 19 21.00 -7.79 -22.58
C ASN A 19 21.58 -9.19 -22.33
N VAL A 20 22.69 -9.49 -22.97
CA VAL A 20 23.37 -10.79 -22.91
C VAL A 20 24.63 -10.76 -22.03
N ALA A 21 24.89 -9.61 -21.37
CA ALA A 21 26.07 -9.44 -20.53
C ALA A 21 25.89 -10.09 -19.13
N ASN A 22 27.02 -10.24 -18.44
CA ASN A 22 27.10 -10.85 -17.10
C ASN A 22 26.47 -9.99 -15.99
N ALA A 23 26.53 -10.46 -14.74
CA ALA A 23 25.81 -9.99 -13.56
C ALA A 23 25.87 -8.47 -13.23
N TYR A 24 26.73 -7.69 -13.85
CA TYR A 24 26.86 -6.24 -13.70
C TYR A 24 26.52 -5.45 -14.99
N ALA A 25 25.65 -5.99 -15.82
CA ALA A 25 25.20 -5.30 -17.00
C ALA A 25 24.41 -4.03 -16.65
N PRO A 26 24.52 -2.94 -17.40
CA PRO A 26 23.67 -1.77 -17.24
C PRO A 26 22.21 -2.14 -17.54
N PRO A 27 21.23 -1.33 -17.07
CA PRO A 27 19.82 -1.58 -17.38
C PRO A 27 19.57 -1.57 -18.88
N ILE A 28 18.65 -2.43 -19.34
CA ILE A 28 18.26 -2.49 -20.77
C ILE A 28 17.45 -1.25 -21.15
N VAL A 29 16.64 -0.74 -20.22
CA VAL A 29 15.84 0.47 -20.40
C VAL A 29 16.14 1.40 -19.23
N GLU A 30 16.63 2.59 -19.53
CA GLU A 30 16.84 3.66 -18.57
C GLU A 30 15.98 4.86 -18.96
N LEU A 31 15.16 5.34 -18.03
CA LEU A 31 14.39 6.56 -18.17
C LEU A 31 15.00 7.61 -17.26
N ASN A 32 15.58 8.65 -17.84
CA ASN A 32 16.27 9.71 -17.11
C ASN A 32 15.61 11.05 -17.40
N ASN A 33 15.14 11.74 -16.36
CA ASN A 33 14.65 13.10 -16.44
C ASN A 33 15.57 14.02 -15.66
N VAL A 34 16.11 15.02 -16.34
CA VAL A 34 17.06 16.01 -15.78
C VAL A 34 16.37 17.31 -15.34
N ALA A 35 15.03 17.39 -15.42
CA ALA A 35 14.28 18.56 -14.94
C ALA A 35 14.31 18.63 -13.42
N THR A 36 14.36 19.85 -12.88
CA THR A 36 14.42 20.10 -11.45
C THR A 36 13.04 20.09 -10.77
N ASP A 37 11.98 20.19 -11.55
CA ASP A 37 10.58 20.32 -11.12
C ASP A 37 9.64 19.30 -11.79
N PHE A 38 10.10 18.06 -11.94
CA PHE A 38 9.35 17.00 -12.58
C PHE A 38 8.09 16.62 -11.79
N SER A 39 6.92 16.87 -12.37
CA SER A 39 5.59 16.62 -11.75
C SER A 39 4.70 15.64 -12.51
N ALA A 40 5.17 15.12 -13.65
CA ALA A 40 4.42 14.18 -14.49
C ALA A 40 4.86 12.71 -14.27
N ALA A 41 4.23 11.77 -14.96
CA ALA A 41 4.68 10.37 -14.96
C ALA A 41 5.89 10.19 -15.90
N MET A 42 6.94 9.56 -15.40
CA MET A 42 8.10 9.18 -16.18
C MET A 42 7.86 7.93 -17.04
N PHE A 43 7.00 7.06 -16.56
CA PHE A 43 6.56 5.85 -17.24
C PHE A 43 5.07 5.67 -17.01
N GLU A 44 4.29 5.70 -18.09
CA GLU A 44 2.84 5.54 -18.04
C GLU A 44 2.41 4.32 -18.85
N LEU A 45 1.60 3.46 -18.24
CA LEU A 45 0.96 2.31 -18.88
C LEU A 45 -0.53 2.58 -18.98
N ARG A 46 -1.04 2.82 -20.19
CA ARG A 46 -2.42 3.18 -20.45
C ARG A 46 -3.12 2.16 -21.34
N VAL A 47 -4.34 1.79 -20.97
CA VAL A 47 -5.27 1.08 -21.84
C VAL A 47 -6.31 2.08 -22.34
N SER A 48 -6.26 2.41 -23.62
CA SER A 48 -7.08 3.48 -24.21
C SER A 48 -8.49 3.03 -24.58
N SER A 49 -8.74 1.73 -24.73
CA SER A 49 -10.06 1.18 -25.04
C SER A 49 -10.31 -0.11 -24.29
N GLY A 50 -11.55 -0.33 -23.86
CA GLY A 50 -11.90 -1.49 -23.07
C GLY A 50 -11.51 -1.35 -21.59
N SER A 51 -11.61 -2.44 -20.87
CA SER A 51 -11.24 -2.51 -19.45
C SER A 51 -10.34 -3.70 -19.20
N ILE A 52 -9.22 -3.49 -18.53
CA ILE A 52 -8.36 -4.56 -18.03
C ILE A 52 -8.63 -4.85 -16.55
N ASN A 53 -9.70 -4.30 -15.98
CA ASN A 53 -10.12 -4.55 -14.60
C ASN A 53 -10.56 -6.02 -14.43
N THR A 54 -9.62 -6.91 -14.58
CA THR A 54 -9.77 -8.36 -14.43
C THR A 54 -8.52 -8.95 -13.80
N THR A 55 -8.66 -10.07 -13.13
CA THR A 55 -7.55 -10.84 -12.55
C THR A 55 -6.57 -11.39 -13.61
N ASN A 56 -6.96 -11.40 -14.89
CA ASN A 56 -6.12 -11.89 -15.99
C ASN A 56 -5.37 -10.78 -16.73
N GLY A 57 -5.91 -9.54 -16.73
CA GLY A 57 -5.21 -8.37 -17.29
C GLY A 57 -4.07 -7.93 -16.40
N ARG A 58 -2.93 -7.50 -16.97
CA ARG A 58 -1.75 -7.09 -16.22
C ARG A 58 -1.12 -5.86 -16.86
N PHE A 59 -0.72 -4.91 -16.02
CA PHE A 59 0.13 -3.79 -16.44
C PHE A 59 1.61 -4.17 -16.44
N ILE A 60 2.05 -4.93 -15.42
CA ILE A 60 3.44 -5.38 -15.30
C ILE A 60 3.43 -6.87 -14.95
N HIS A 61 4.32 -7.63 -15.56
CA HIS A 61 4.55 -9.03 -15.21
C HIS A 61 6.05 -9.34 -15.24
N CYS A 62 6.60 -9.67 -14.09
CA CYS A 62 8.01 -10.01 -13.91
C CYS A 62 8.16 -11.53 -13.77
N TYR A 63 9.04 -12.09 -14.59
CA TYR A 63 9.37 -13.52 -14.60
C TYR A 63 10.84 -13.76 -14.29
N SER A 64 11.15 -14.98 -13.87
CA SER A 64 12.47 -15.59 -13.99
C SER A 64 12.36 -16.90 -14.80
N ASP A 65 13.50 -17.58 -14.95
CA ASP A 65 13.60 -18.92 -15.54
C ASP A 65 12.94 -19.00 -16.93
N ASN A 66 13.30 -18.05 -17.79
CA ASN A 66 12.79 -17.94 -19.17
C ASN A 66 11.25 -17.90 -19.25
N GLY A 67 10.62 -17.17 -18.35
CA GLY A 67 9.17 -16.98 -18.32
C GLY A 67 8.37 -18.06 -17.58
N SER A 68 9.04 -19.07 -17.01
CA SER A 68 8.36 -20.17 -16.32
C SER A 68 7.94 -19.85 -14.89
N THR A 69 8.64 -18.90 -14.23
CA THR A 69 8.40 -18.57 -12.82
C THR A 69 8.01 -17.10 -12.65
N THR A 70 6.76 -16.84 -12.30
CA THR A 70 6.29 -15.50 -11.94
C THR A 70 6.96 -15.04 -10.64
N LYS A 71 7.44 -13.81 -10.59
CA LYS A 71 8.00 -13.15 -9.40
C LYS A 71 7.09 -12.05 -8.87
N MET A 72 6.54 -11.22 -9.75
CA MET A 72 5.65 -10.11 -9.38
C MET A 72 4.69 -9.80 -10.53
N LYS A 73 3.50 -9.33 -10.19
CA LYS A 73 2.53 -8.77 -11.15
C LYS A 73 1.91 -7.50 -10.57
N VAL A 74 1.59 -6.56 -11.46
CA VAL A 74 0.62 -5.49 -11.21
C VAL A 74 -0.59 -5.79 -12.10
N LEU A 75 -1.69 -6.14 -11.48
CA LEU A 75 -2.91 -6.58 -12.15
C LEU A 75 -3.73 -5.40 -12.67
N GLY A 76 -4.63 -5.67 -13.58
CA GLY A 76 -5.49 -4.65 -14.18
C GLY A 76 -6.56 -4.10 -13.23
N ASP A 77 -6.91 -4.82 -12.18
CA ASP A 77 -7.81 -4.39 -11.11
C ASP A 77 -7.12 -3.54 -10.03
N GLY A 78 -5.79 -3.37 -10.14
CA GLY A 78 -4.97 -2.59 -9.21
C GLY A 78 -4.29 -3.40 -8.12
N ASP A 79 -4.51 -4.70 -8.06
CA ASP A 79 -3.83 -5.57 -7.10
C ASP A 79 -2.37 -5.81 -7.49
N ILE A 80 -1.52 -6.00 -6.48
CA ILE A 80 -0.10 -6.34 -6.66
C ILE A 80 0.16 -7.71 -6.03
N GLU A 81 0.61 -8.66 -6.84
CA GLU A 81 0.99 -10.00 -6.40
C GLU A 81 2.51 -10.16 -6.44
N ASN A 82 3.09 -10.75 -5.41
CA ASN A 82 4.47 -11.22 -5.42
C ASN A 82 4.62 -12.53 -4.64
N VAL A 83 5.58 -13.36 -5.02
CA VAL A 83 5.73 -14.72 -4.45
C VAL A 83 6.14 -14.74 -2.98
N ASN A 84 6.77 -13.67 -2.48
CA ASN A 84 7.27 -13.62 -1.11
C ASN A 84 6.30 -12.96 -0.14
N ASN A 85 5.20 -12.38 -0.64
CA ASN A 85 4.25 -11.56 0.14
C ASN A 85 4.95 -10.54 1.05
N ASN A 86 6.01 -9.89 0.54
CA ASN A 86 6.85 -9.00 1.32
C ASN A 86 7.09 -7.67 0.61
N TYR A 87 6.80 -6.58 1.30
CA TYR A 87 7.09 -5.20 0.92
C TYR A 87 7.95 -4.58 2.01
N SER A 88 9.27 -4.52 1.80
CA SER A 88 10.21 -4.01 2.80
C SER A 88 10.35 -2.50 2.71
N GLY A 89 10.13 -1.81 3.82
CA GLY A 89 10.49 -0.40 3.97
C GLY A 89 11.93 -0.26 4.49
N ILE A 90 12.72 0.67 3.92
CA ILE A 90 14.06 0.98 4.44
C ILE A 90 13.93 1.52 5.87
N SER A 91 14.64 0.92 6.84
CA SER A 91 14.50 1.22 8.27
C SER A 91 15.83 1.20 9.03
N ASP A 92 16.95 1.46 8.35
CA ASP A 92 18.28 1.51 8.96
C ASP A 92 18.41 2.72 9.90
N LEU A 93 18.97 2.51 11.08
CA LEU A 93 19.21 3.53 12.09
C LEU A 93 20.00 4.73 11.56
N LYS A 94 20.99 4.49 10.71
CA LYS A 94 21.83 5.57 10.10
C LYS A 94 21.07 6.58 9.23
N LEU A 95 19.82 6.25 8.85
CA LEU A 95 18.95 7.10 8.01
C LEU A 95 17.87 7.80 8.85
N LYS A 96 17.91 7.67 10.17
CA LYS A 96 16.87 8.19 11.07
C LYS A 96 17.49 9.13 12.09
N GLU A 97 16.72 10.13 12.46
CA GLU A 97 17.07 11.09 13.52
C GLU A 97 15.86 11.30 14.44
N ASN A 98 16.06 11.95 15.57
CA ASN A 98 15.02 12.28 16.55
C ASN A 98 14.19 11.06 17.00
N ILE A 99 14.86 9.93 17.21
CA ILE A 99 14.21 8.66 17.55
C ILE A 99 13.75 8.74 19.01
N ALA A 100 12.46 8.54 19.22
CA ALA A 100 11.83 8.47 20.54
C ALA A 100 10.72 7.41 20.55
N ASP A 101 10.36 6.97 21.75
CA ASP A 101 9.23 6.08 21.93
C ASP A 101 7.93 6.74 21.47
N SER A 102 7.08 5.97 20.82
CA SER A 102 5.75 6.43 20.40
C SER A 102 4.87 6.70 21.63
N ASN A 103 4.13 7.78 21.57
CA ASN A 103 3.05 8.07 22.53
C ASN A 103 1.99 6.95 22.49
N SER A 104 1.12 6.92 23.52
CA SER A 104 -0.02 6.00 23.56
C SER A 104 -0.89 6.11 22.29
N GLN A 105 -1.23 4.96 21.77
CA GLN A 105 -2.11 4.83 20.59
C GLN A 105 -3.48 4.23 20.94
N TRP A 106 -3.73 3.99 22.23
CA TRP A 106 -4.95 3.35 22.73
C TRP A 106 -6.22 4.06 22.29
N ASN A 107 -6.30 5.36 22.52
CA ASN A 107 -7.52 6.12 22.21
C ASN A 107 -7.73 6.28 20.71
N ASP A 108 -6.67 6.42 19.93
CA ASP A 108 -6.76 6.51 18.48
C ASP A 108 -7.37 5.23 17.90
N LEU A 109 -6.87 4.08 18.33
CA LEU A 109 -7.38 2.79 17.85
C LEU A 109 -8.78 2.47 18.39
N LYS A 110 -9.05 2.79 19.65
CA LYS A 110 -10.37 2.60 20.26
C LYS A 110 -11.48 3.35 19.52
N ASN A 111 -11.16 4.55 19.01
CA ASN A 111 -12.12 5.41 18.32
C ASN A 111 -12.14 5.19 16.79
N LEU A 112 -11.25 4.36 16.26
CA LEU A 112 -11.18 4.06 14.84
C LEU A 112 -12.45 3.36 14.36
N LYS A 113 -13.06 3.90 13.29
CA LYS A 113 -14.24 3.31 12.66
C LYS A 113 -13.83 2.42 11.49
N VAL A 114 -13.79 1.13 11.70
CA VAL A 114 -13.61 0.14 10.63
C VAL A 114 -14.95 -0.09 9.93
N LYS A 115 -14.98 0.03 8.59
CA LYS A 115 -16.19 -0.07 7.79
C LYS A 115 -16.05 -1.10 6.68
N LYS A 116 -17.18 -1.67 6.29
CA LYS A 116 -17.33 -2.42 5.03
C LYS A 116 -17.80 -1.48 3.93
N PHE A 117 -17.25 -1.64 2.74
CA PHE A 117 -17.62 -0.85 1.56
C PHE A 117 -17.29 -1.60 0.26
N SER A 118 -17.84 -1.12 -0.85
CA SER A 118 -17.40 -1.47 -2.20
C SER A 118 -17.13 -0.18 -2.98
N PHE A 119 -16.21 -0.20 -3.94
CA PHE A 119 -16.00 0.96 -4.80
C PHE A 119 -17.15 1.13 -5.80
N LYS A 120 -17.51 2.37 -6.10
CA LYS A 120 -18.56 2.68 -7.09
C LYS A 120 -18.26 2.15 -8.49
N ALA A 121 -16.97 2.02 -8.82
CA ALA A 121 -16.49 1.48 -10.09
C ALA A 121 -16.63 -0.06 -10.19
N ASP A 122 -16.74 -0.77 -9.07
CA ASP A 122 -16.85 -2.23 -9.03
C ASP A 122 -18.28 -2.68 -9.41
N LYS A 123 -18.58 -2.65 -10.72
CA LYS A 123 -19.94 -2.94 -11.22
C LYS A 123 -20.34 -4.40 -11.15
N LYS A 124 -19.41 -5.35 -11.12
CA LYS A 124 -19.67 -6.81 -11.21
C LYS A 124 -19.35 -7.60 -9.95
N ASP A 125 -18.30 -7.26 -9.23
CA ASP A 125 -17.92 -7.91 -7.98
C ASP A 125 -18.01 -6.91 -6.84
N LYS A 126 -19.19 -6.86 -6.21
CA LYS A 126 -19.38 -6.14 -4.94
C LYS A 126 -18.74 -6.91 -3.79
N ALA A 127 -17.46 -7.25 -3.93
CA ALA A 127 -16.71 -7.82 -2.83
C ALA A 127 -16.67 -6.80 -1.68
N ASP A 128 -17.23 -7.17 -0.55
CA ASP A 128 -17.18 -6.36 0.66
C ASP A 128 -15.72 -6.16 1.06
N LYS A 129 -15.20 -4.96 0.85
CA LYS A 129 -13.88 -4.56 1.34
C LYS A 129 -14.01 -4.07 2.79
N ILE A 130 -12.99 -4.32 3.59
CA ILE A 130 -12.90 -3.80 4.96
C ILE A 130 -11.79 -2.77 5.02
N GLY A 131 -12.07 -1.63 5.62
CA GLY A 131 -11.07 -0.57 5.74
C GLY A 131 -11.61 0.63 6.53
N VAL A 132 -10.91 1.74 6.41
CA VAL A 132 -11.26 3.01 7.03
C VAL A 132 -11.57 4.06 5.98
N ILE A 133 -12.39 5.05 6.33
CA ILE A 133 -12.71 6.18 5.46
C ILE A 133 -11.77 7.33 5.80
N ALA A 134 -11.14 7.92 4.79
CA ALA A 134 -10.19 9.01 4.96
C ALA A 134 -10.77 10.21 5.75
N GLN A 135 -12.01 10.58 5.47
CA GLN A 135 -12.72 11.66 6.16
C GLN A 135 -12.98 11.35 7.65
N ASP A 136 -13.19 10.08 8.00
CA ASP A 136 -13.31 9.69 9.42
C ASP A 136 -11.98 9.84 10.16
N LEU A 137 -10.85 9.60 9.47
CA LEU A 137 -9.50 9.82 10.03
C LEU A 137 -9.19 11.32 10.19
N GLU A 138 -9.60 12.14 9.25
CA GLU A 138 -9.45 13.60 9.34
C GLU A 138 -10.25 14.20 10.50
N ALA A 139 -11.46 13.69 10.74
CA ALA A 139 -12.31 14.08 11.86
C ALA A 139 -11.81 13.56 13.22
N SER A 140 -10.79 12.73 13.23
CA SER A 140 -10.10 12.20 14.41
C SER A 140 -8.71 12.83 14.55
N ASN A 141 -7.96 12.44 15.58
CA ASN A 141 -6.56 12.86 15.76
C ASN A 141 -5.59 12.18 14.76
N MET A 142 -6.09 11.53 13.72
CA MET A 142 -5.30 10.74 12.77
C MET A 142 -5.25 11.34 11.36
N SER A 143 -5.50 12.64 11.20
CA SER A 143 -5.44 13.34 9.91
C SER A 143 -4.09 13.18 9.20
N GLY A 144 -2.98 13.05 9.92
CA GLY A 144 -1.65 12.77 9.35
C GLY A 144 -1.52 11.44 8.60
N LEU A 145 -2.49 10.53 8.76
CA LEU A 145 -2.57 9.28 7.98
C LEU A 145 -3.23 9.48 6.61
N VAL A 146 -3.84 10.61 6.36
CA VAL A 146 -4.50 10.91 5.09
C VAL A 146 -3.50 11.61 4.16
N ARG A 147 -3.48 11.18 2.92
CA ARG A 147 -2.83 11.86 1.80
C ARG A 147 -3.90 12.31 0.83
N GLU A 148 -3.79 13.53 0.36
CA GLU A 148 -4.65 14.09 -0.65
C GLU A 148 -3.86 14.32 -1.93
N SER A 149 -4.46 13.98 -3.08
CA SER A 149 -3.86 14.15 -4.39
C SER A 149 -4.89 14.77 -5.32
N LYS A 150 -4.47 15.68 -6.22
CA LYS A 150 -5.31 16.27 -7.24
C LYS A 150 -5.78 15.22 -8.24
N ASP A 151 -6.99 15.39 -8.72
CA ASP A 151 -7.55 14.56 -9.79
C ASP A 151 -7.30 15.24 -11.15
N PHE A 152 -6.90 14.42 -12.13
CA PHE A 152 -6.64 14.88 -13.51
C PHE A 152 -7.49 14.07 -14.48
N ASP A 153 -7.86 14.66 -15.59
CA ASP A 153 -8.50 13.95 -16.70
C ASP A 153 -7.49 13.13 -17.52
N SER A 154 -7.97 12.46 -18.57
CA SER A 154 -7.11 11.64 -19.46
C SER A 154 -6.12 12.48 -20.29
N GLU A 155 -6.31 13.78 -20.35
CA GLU A 155 -5.47 14.73 -21.09
C GLU A 155 -4.45 15.43 -20.16
N GLY A 156 -4.57 15.21 -18.83
CA GLY A 156 -3.69 15.81 -17.82
C GLY A 156 -4.18 17.17 -17.30
N ASN A 157 -5.41 17.57 -17.59
CA ASN A 157 -5.98 18.78 -17.03
C ASN A 157 -6.47 18.55 -15.60
N ASP A 158 -6.20 19.52 -14.71
CA ASP A 158 -6.66 19.50 -13.32
C ASP A 158 -8.20 19.63 -13.29
N LEU A 159 -8.86 18.63 -12.70
CA LEU A 159 -10.32 18.58 -12.56
C LEU A 159 -10.85 19.50 -11.45
N GLY A 160 -9.97 20.15 -10.68
CA GLY A 160 -10.35 20.99 -9.55
C GLY A 160 -10.89 20.19 -8.35
N THR A 161 -10.76 18.87 -8.38
CA THR A 161 -11.13 17.95 -7.30
C THR A 161 -9.91 17.21 -6.75
N THR A 162 -10.08 16.54 -5.62
CA THR A 162 -9.02 15.78 -4.98
C THR A 162 -9.53 14.42 -4.51
N THR A 163 -8.67 13.41 -4.57
CA THR A 163 -8.91 12.08 -4.03
C THR A 163 -8.01 11.82 -2.83
N LYS A 164 -8.59 11.26 -1.78
CA LYS A 164 -7.91 10.96 -0.51
C LYS A 164 -7.54 9.49 -0.42
N SER A 165 -6.35 9.23 0.10
CA SER A 165 -5.84 7.89 0.38
C SER A 165 -5.35 7.78 1.82
N VAL A 166 -5.24 6.54 2.32
CA VAL A 166 -4.86 6.23 3.71
C VAL A 166 -3.51 5.51 3.75
N LYS A 167 -2.63 5.98 4.63
CA LYS A 167 -1.32 5.37 4.90
C LYS A 167 -1.48 4.17 5.86
N TYR A 168 -1.96 3.04 5.34
CA TYR A 168 -2.25 1.84 6.14
C TYR A 168 -1.03 1.29 6.88
N SER A 169 0.18 1.38 6.33
CA SER A 169 1.40 0.91 7.01
C SER A 169 1.65 1.60 8.35
N ILE A 170 1.34 2.91 8.45
CA ILE A 170 1.42 3.66 9.70
C ILE A 170 0.30 3.23 10.65
N LEU A 171 -0.91 3.02 10.15
CA LEU A 171 -2.04 2.53 10.95
C LEU A 171 -1.73 1.16 11.59
N TYR A 172 -1.04 0.27 10.86
CA TYR A 172 -0.59 -1.01 11.42
C TYR A 172 0.37 -0.83 12.59
N MET A 173 1.32 0.13 12.52
CA MET A 173 2.23 0.39 13.63
C MET A 173 1.51 1.00 14.85
N LYS A 174 0.51 1.85 14.64
CA LYS A 174 -0.38 2.33 15.70
C LYS A 174 -1.12 1.16 16.38
N ALA A 175 -1.62 0.20 15.60
CA ALA A 175 -2.28 -0.99 16.11
C ALA A 175 -1.33 -1.87 16.95
N VAL A 176 -0.09 -2.07 16.50
CA VAL A 176 0.94 -2.78 17.26
C VAL A 176 1.20 -2.09 18.60
N LYS A 177 1.36 -0.77 18.64
CA LYS A 177 1.56 -0.02 19.88
C LYS A 177 0.37 -0.15 20.84
N ALA A 178 -0.86 -0.02 20.34
CA ALA A 178 -2.06 -0.20 21.16
C ALA A 178 -2.20 -1.64 21.69
N LEU A 179 -1.77 -2.64 20.91
CA LEU A 179 -1.73 -4.03 21.38
C LEU A 179 -0.71 -4.21 22.52
N GLN A 180 0.48 -3.64 22.41
CA GLN A 180 1.47 -3.64 23.51
C GLN A 180 0.90 -3.01 24.80
N GLU A 181 0.16 -1.91 24.68
CA GLU A 181 -0.52 -1.27 25.81
C GLU A 181 -1.63 -2.17 26.39
N ALA A 182 -2.36 -2.91 25.56
CA ALA A 182 -3.35 -3.88 26.01
C ALA A 182 -2.69 -5.02 26.79
N MET A 183 -1.58 -5.57 26.29
CA MET A 183 -0.82 -6.62 26.97
C MET A 183 -0.38 -6.16 28.37
N ALA A 184 0.23 -4.99 28.50
CA ALA A 184 0.64 -4.46 29.79
C ALA A 184 -0.53 -4.23 30.77
N ARG A 185 -1.72 -3.87 30.26
CA ARG A 185 -2.94 -3.76 31.07
C ARG A 185 -3.46 -5.12 31.52
N ILE A 186 -3.40 -6.14 30.66
CA ILE A 186 -3.78 -7.50 31.01
C ILE A 186 -2.89 -8.03 32.12
N GLU A 187 -1.58 -7.94 31.99
CA GLU A 187 -0.60 -8.35 33.04
C GLU A 187 -0.87 -7.68 34.38
N THR A 188 -1.21 -6.37 34.34
CA THR A 188 -1.59 -5.63 35.56
C THR A 188 -2.89 -6.16 36.17
N LEU A 189 -3.88 -6.53 35.34
CA LEU A 189 -5.15 -7.05 35.83
C LEU A 189 -4.99 -8.46 36.40
N GLU A 190 -4.18 -9.32 35.76
CA GLU A 190 -3.83 -10.65 36.26
C GLU A 190 -3.20 -10.56 37.65
N THR A 191 -2.18 -9.72 37.82
CA THR A 191 -1.54 -9.48 39.12
C THR A 191 -2.53 -9.02 40.19
N LYS A 192 -3.46 -8.14 39.83
CA LYS A 192 -4.51 -7.67 40.76
C LYS A 192 -5.50 -8.77 41.09
N ASN A 193 -5.86 -9.60 40.11
CA ASN A 193 -6.77 -10.73 40.33
C ASN A 193 -6.17 -11.74 41.31
N ASP A 194 -4.91 -12.14 41.12
CA ASP A 194 -4.17 -13.04 42.01
C ASP A 194 -4.14 -12.49 43.45
N ALA A 195 -3.88 -11.20 43.58
CA ALA A 195 -3.87 -10.54 44.89
C ALA A 195 -5.28 -10.53 45.54
N LEU A 196 -6.34 -10.37 44.76
CA LEU A 196 -7.72 -10.43 45.25
C LEU A 196 -8.10 -11.84 45.68
N GLU A 197 -7.74 -12.86 44.89
CA GLU A 197 -7.98 -14.26 45.21
C GLU A 197 -7.26 -14.66 46.50
N ALA A 198 -6.01 -14.27 46.67
CA ALA A 198 -5.25 -14.50 47.92
C ALA A 198 -5.88 -13.82 49.14
N ARG A 199 -6.53 -12.65 48.95
CA ARG A 199 -7.26 -11.98 50.03
C ARG A 199 -8.57 -12.67 50.36
N ILE A 200 -9.31 -13.10 49.39
CA ILE A 200 -10.59 -13.87 49.54
C ILE A 200 -10.28 -15.14 50.33
N LYS A 201 -9.27 -15.90 49.94
CA LYS A 201 -8.87 -17.14 50.63
C LYS A 201 -8.57 -16.89 52.09
N LYS A 202 -7.92 -15.79 52.47
CA LYS A 202 -7.62 -15.41 53.85
C LYS A 202 -8.85 -14.98 54.67
N LEU A 203 -9.96 -14.70 54.00
CA LEU A 203 -11.18 -14.31 54.70
C LEU A 203 -12.16 -15.51 54.87
N GLU A 204 -11.92 -16.58 54.10
CA GLU A 204 -12.66 -17.84 54.12
C GLU A 204 -12.06 -18.83 55.16
N ASP A 205 -10.78 -18.69 55.48
CA ASP A 205 -10.06 -19.44 56.51
C ASP A 205 -10.30 -18.80 57.93
#